data_b4d1317d95484638ec4a81f7bea09111
#
_entry.id   b4d1317d95484638ec4a81f7bea09111
#
_cell.length_a   1.000
_cell.length_b   1.000
_cell.length_c   1.000
_cell.angle_alpha   90.00
_cell.angle_beta   90.00
_cell.angle_gamma   90.00
#
_symmetry.space_group_name_H-M   'P 1'
#
loop_
_entity.id
_entity.type
_entity.pdbx_description
1 polymer ?
#
loop_
_entity_poly.entity_id
_entity_poly.type
_entity_poly.pdbx_seq_one_letter_code
_entity_poly.pdbx_strand_id
1 'polypeptide(L)'
;MSITKSIGSFIDSTLIDLGRQFRWSYLPPLMIYVAAGVSGLTGIVGIFFIKDYLNLSAAFLAGLGFWAGIPWALKMPLGHLVDLIWSRKNYLVFVGAALIALSIIIMYGLIIHTETMVSVFKVETWFIISALLAPVGYVVQDVVADAMTVEAVPSTDDQGIKYSDQKIKIMHTTMQTLGRFAIIGGFVLVALVNVFMFAGVSALSESEKIEIYGRIYLYALIIPVVSVSGVFLAMYLKKRRLEQLIKSGVGDEELNRLTTEFEVTTEPNWWILGGSLVFVIFTLGIGILKVPFAQEIVFLGSTLIILFLMKKLITELPEKSRFMIVGTAIIIFVFRAMPGPGPGLSWFEIDVLNFDQQFFSTLSLIASVLTLVGIVIFRPFMAKNSIAKIIVVLSIVGSILFLPSVGMYYGFHNWTSSLTNGLVDARFIAIVNTALESPLGQVSMIPLLAWIAKNAPAHLKATFFAIFASFTNLALSANALGSKYLNEIFVVTRAVKDKVTNVILSTADYSELGIILISVTLLTLLVPILAVWLIQKSKFRTNE
;
A
#
# COMPACT_ATOMS: atom_id res chain seq x y z
N MET A 1 -34.03 -16.55 -8.74
CA MET A 1 -32.83 -17.29 -8.26
C MET A 1 -32.45 -16.65 -6.93
N SER A 2 -32.52 -17.36 -5.80
CA SER A 2 -32.40 -16.72 -4.47
C SER A 2 -30.99 -16.19 -4.28
N ILE A 3 -30.85 -15.01 -3.67
CA ILE A 3 -29.57 -14.34 -3.33
C ILE A 3 -28.62 -15.31 -2.61
N THR A 4 -29.16 -16.19 -1.76
CA THR A 4 -28.42 -17.24 -1.06
C THR A 4 -27.78 -18.28 -1.99
N LYS A 5 -28.45 -18.68 -3.09
CA LYS A 5 -27.86 -19.57 -4.11
C LYS A 5 -26.75 -18.89 -4.92
N SER A 6 -26.89 -17.59 -5.18
CA SER A 6 -25.88 -16.80 -5.89
C SER A 6 -24.62 -16.59 -5.03
N ILE A 7 -24.79 -16.34 -3.74
CA ILE A 7 -23.68 -16.21 -2.78
C ILE A 7 -23.01 -17.57 -2.58
N GLY A 8 -23.78 -18.66 -2.42
CA GLY A 8 -23.23 -20.01 -2.27
C GLY A 8 -22.41 -20.47 -3.49
N SER A 9 -22.95 -20.28 -4.70
CA SER A 9 -22.21 -20.62 -5.94
C SER A 9 -20.97 -19.73 -6.14
N PHE A 10 -20.99 -18.51 -5.64
CA PHE A 10 -19.86 -17.59 -5.71
C PHE A 10 -18.76 -17.97 -4.71
N ILE A 11 -19.10 -18.31 -3.47
CA ILE A 11 -18.15 -18.82 -2.47
C ILE A 11 -17.50 -20.10 -2.99
N ASP A 12 -18.28 -21.00 -3.59
CA ASP A 12 -17.80 -22.25 -4.16
C ASP A 12 -16.85 -22.01 -5.34
N SER A 13 -17.23 -21.15 -6.29
CA SER A 13 -16.44 -20.89 -7.50
C SER A 13 -15.23 -19.96 -7.28
N THR A 14 -15.14 -19.24 -6.16
CA THR A 14 -14.05 -18.27 -5.94
C THR A 14 -13.13 -18.69 -4.80
N LEU A 15 -13.66 -18.99 -3.62
CA LEU A 15 -12.83 -19.30 -2.45
C LEU A 15 -12.45 -20.78 -2.38
N ILE A 16 -13.40 -21.69 -2.61
CA ILE A 16 -13.14 -23.12 -2.56
C ILE A 16 -12.30 -23.56 -3.75
N ASP A 17 -12.57 -22.99 -4.94
CA ASP A 17 -11.78 -23.29 -6.14
C ASP A 17 -10.34 -22.74 -6.03
N LEU A 18 -10.13 -21.55 -5.46
CA LEU A 18 -8.79 -21.03 -5.13
C LEU A 18 -8.07 -21.95 -4.14
N GLY A 19 -8.76 -22.46 -3.13
CA GLY A 19 -8.20 -23.43 -2.18
C GLY A 19 -7.78 -24.74 -2.84
N ARG A 20 -8.59 -25.27 -3.79
CA ARG A 20 -8.26 -26.47 -4.58
C ARG A 20 -7.08 -26.29 -5.53
N GLN A 21 -6.87 -25.06 -6.01
CA GLN A 21 -5.77 -24.70 -6.90
C GLN A 21 -4.50 -24.32 -6.14
N PHE A 22 -4.53 -24.25 -4.80
CA PHE A 22 -3.38 -23.95 -3.97
C PHE A 22 -2.26 -24.98 -4.15
N ARG A 23 -1.02 -24.49 -4.25
CA ARG A 23 0.18 -25.32 -4.33
C ARG A 23 1.19 -24.88 -3.27
N TRP A 24 1.94 -25.82 -2.73
CA TRP A 24 2.96 -25.53 -1.74
C TRP A 24 4.04 -24.56 -2.27
N SER A 25 4.31 -24.60 -3.59
CA SER A 25 5.22 -23.66 -4.23
C SER A 25 4.76 -22.20 -4.17
N TYR A 26 3.46 -21.94 -3.93
CA TYR A 26 2.91 -20.58 -3.79
C TYR A 26 3.16 -19.99 -2.41
N LEU A 27 3.38 -20.82 -1.39
CA LEU A 27 3.49 -20.37 0.00
C LEU A 27 4.65 -19.39 0.25
N PRO A 28 5.87 -19.57 -0.29
CA PRO A 28 6.98 -18.66 -0.06
C PRO A 28 6.69 -17.19 -0.43
N PRO A 29 6.29 -16.82 -1.65
CA PRO A 29 5.94 -15.44 -1.96
C PRO A 29 4.72 -14.95 -1.17
N LEU A 30 3.75 -15.81 -0.86
CA LEU A 30 2.60 -15.45 -0.02
C LEU A 30 3.02 -15.06 1.40
N MET A 31 4.05 -15.70 1.97
CA MET A 31 4.59 -15.32 3.28
C MET A 31 5.14 -13.90 3.28
N ILE A 32 5.83 -13.48 2.22
CA ILE A 32 6.32 -12.11 2.08
C ILE A 32 5.15 -11.13 1.93
N TYR A 33 4.12 -11.48 1.17
CA TYR A 33 2.92 -10.65 1.03
C TYR A 33 2.11 -10.57 2.34
N VAL A 34 2.01 -11.65 3.12
CA VAL A 34 1.42 -11.61 4.47
C VAL A 34 2.24 -10.69 5.36
N ALA A 35 3.58 -10.77 5.34
CA ALA A 35 4.45 -9.88 6.10
C ALA A 35 4.23 -8.42 5.72
N ALA A 36 4.06 -8.11 4.42
CA ALA A 36 3.68 -6.78 3.96
C ALA A 36 2.30 -6.35 4.49
N GLY A 37 1.31 -7.25 4.51
CA GLY A 37 -0.01 -6.98 5.11
C GLY A 37 0.05 -6.75 6.62
N VAL A 38 0.89 -7.52 7.33
CA VAL A 38 1.08 -7.37 8.79
C VAL A 38 1.88 -6.11 9.16
N SER A 39 2.47 -5.41 8.19
CA SER A 39 3.21 -4.15 8.42
C SER A 39 2.40 -3.06 9.12
N GLY A 40 1.07 -3.09 9.00
CA GLY A 40 0.17 -2.17 9.68
C GLY A 40 0.04 -2.37 11.20
N LEU A 41 0.68 -3.40 11.80
CA LEU A 41 0.56 -3.71 13.22
C LEU A 41 0.92 -2.54 14.14
N THR A 42 1.91 -1.75 13.76
CA THR A 42 2.38 -0.59 14.50
C THR A 42 1.63 0.71 14.14
N GLY A 43 0.72 0.68 13.17
CA GLY A 43 0.08 1.88 12.63
C GLY A 43 -0.72 2.67 13.66
N ILE A 44 -1.54 1.99 14.46
CA ILE A 44 -2.36 2.65 15.50
C ILE A 44 -1.47 3.24 16.58
N VAL A 45 -0.47 2.47 17.07
CA VAL A 45 0.52 3.01 18.03
C VAL A 45 1.19 4.25 17.45
N GLY A 46 1.58 4.22 16.16
CA GLY A 46 2.19 5.37 15.48
C GLY A 46 1.32 6.61 15.55
N ILE A 47 0.02 6.50 15.26
CA ILE A 47 -0.92 7.63 15.30
C ILE A 47 -0.94 8.27 16.70
N PHE A 48 -1.13 7.47 17.75
CA PHE A 48 -1.21 7.97 19.11
C PHE A 48 0.15 8.49 19.63
N PHE A 49 1.24 7.77 19.34
CA PHE A 49 2.58 8.19 19.75
C PHE A 49 2.97 9.52 19.09
N ILE A 50 2.73 9.68 17.79
CA ILE A 50 2.98 10.94 17.06
C ILE A 50 2.15 12.06 17.67
N LYS A 51 0.86 11.79 17.92
CA LYS A 51 -0.05 12.77 18.47
C LYS A 51 0.39 13.24 19.87
N ASP A 52 0.70 12.31 20.75
CA ASP A 52 0.88 12.63 22.16
C ASP A 52 2.30 13.08 22.50
N TYR A 53 3.33 12.61 21.76
CA TYR A 53 4.73 12.76 22.16
C TYR A 53 5.63 13.46 21.15
N LEU A 54 5.21 13.66 19.88
CA LEU A 54 6.02 14.33 18.87
C LEU A 54 5.51 15.74 18.57
N ASN A 55 6.40 16.72 18.64
CA ASN A 55 6.06 18.11 18.27
C ASN A 55 6.28 18.34 16.75
N LEU A 56 5.59 17.55 15.91
CA LEU A 56 5.64 17.65 14.46
C LEU A 56 4.32 18.19 13.91
N SER A 57 4.37 19.18 13.00
CA SER A 57 3.16 19.73 12.36
C SER A 57 2.47 18.74 11.44
N ALA A 58 1.18 18.95 11.16
CA ALA A 58 0.43 18.15 10.20
C ALA A 58 1.04 18.21 8.80
N ALA A 59 1.46 19.40 8.37
CA ALA A 59 2.15 19.62 7.11
C ALA A 59 3.48 18.84 7.03
N PHE A 60 4.27 18.86 8.10
CA PHE A 60 5.52 18.10 8.15
C PHE A 60 5.29 16.60 8.04
N LEU A 61 4.29 16.06 8.74
CA LEU A 61 3.95 14.64 8.68
C LEU A 61 3.44 14.23 7.29
N ALA A 62 2.63 15.06 6.64
CA ALA A 62 2.22 14.84 5.26
C ALA A 62 3.42 14.87 4.30
N GLY A 63 4.36 15.81 4.49
CA GLY A 63 5.62 15.87 3.76
C GLY A 63 6.53 14.65 4.01
N LEU A 64 6.56 14.12 5.23
CA LEU A 64 7.26 12.87 5.54
C LEU A 64 6.64 11.69 4.80
N GLY A 65 5.32 11.67 4.65
CA GLY A 65 4.60 10.71 3.81
C GLY A 65 5.04 10.74 2.35
N PHE A 66 5.34 11.92 1.80
CA PHE A 66 5.95 12.05 0.47
C PHE A 66 7.27 11.26 0.37
N TRP A 67 8.20 11.49 1.32
CA TRP A 67 9.49 10.80 1.32
C TRP A 67 9.36 9.28 1.52
N ALA A 68 8.44 8.85 2.36
CA ALA A 68 8.12 7.43 2.57
C ALA A 68 7.49 6.77 1.32
N GLY A 69 6.84 7.56 0.46
CA GLY A 69 6.26 7.12 -0.82
C GLY A 69 7.27 6.96 -1.95
N ILE A 70 8.38 7.71 -1.94
CA ILE A 70 9.37 7.71 -3.02
C ILE A 70 9.97 6.32 -3.33
N PRO A 71 10.32 5.46 -2.35
CA PRO A 71 10.81 4.11 -2.64
C PRO A 71 9.86 3.30 -3.52
N TRP A 72 8.54 3.48 -3.39
CA TRP A 72 7.55 2.79 -4.22
C TRP A 72 7.53 3.27 -5.68
N ALA A 73 7.93 4.51 -5.96
CA ALA A 73 8.14 4.99 -7.31
C ALA A 73 9.39 4.37 -7.96
N LEU A 74 10.36 3.89 -7.15
CA LEU A 74 11.57 3.20 -7.59
C LEU A 74 11.37 1.70 -7.84
N LYS A 75 10.17 1.16 -7.76
CA LYS A 75 9.90 -0.27 -7.94
C LYS A 75 10.40 -0.79 -9.30
N MET A 76 10.32 0.01 -10.35
CA MET A 76 10.76 -0.38 -11.69
C MET A 76 12.28 -0.65 -11.78
N PRO A 77 13.16 0.27 -11.36
CA PRO A 77 14.61 0.02 -11.36
C PRO A 77 15.01 -1.15 -10.45
N LEU A 78 14.35 -1.31 -9.31
CA LEU A 78 14.57 -2.45 -8.43
C LEU A 78 14.15 -3.76 -9.10
N GLY A 79 13.07 -3.77 -9.90
CA GLY A 79 12.66 -4.93 -10.69
C GLY A 79 13.75 -5.34 -11.69
N HIS A 80 14.31 -4.39 -12.43
CA HIS A 80 15.40 -4.68 -13.36
C HIS A 80 16.67 -5.15 -12.64
N LEU A 81 16.98 -4.58 -11.47
CA LEU A 81 18.08 -5.08 -10.63
C LEU A 81 17.86 -6.55 -10.21
N VAL A 82 16.64 -6.91 -9.81
CA VAL A 82 16.27 -8.29 -9.46
C VAL A 82 16.46 -9.22 -10.65
N ASP A 83 16.06 -8.80 -11.87
CA ASP A 83 16.28 -9.58 -13.09
C ASP A 83 17.78 -9.82 -13.37
N LEU A 84 18.62 -8.81 -13.15
CA LEU A 84 20.09 -8.92 -13.32
C LEU A 84 20.75 -9.82 -12.30
N ILE A 85 20.28 -9.83 -11.05
CA ILE A 85 20.84 -10.65 -9.96
C ILE A 85 19.94 -11.84 -9.63
N TRP A 86 19.19 -12.38 -10.60
CA TRP A 86 18.13 -13.37 -10.41
C TRP A 86 18.51 -14.52 -9.48
N SER A 87 19.67 -15.12 -9.67
CA SER A 87 20.16 -16.20 -8.81
C SER A 87 20.45 -15.78 -7.37
N ARG A 88 20.67 -14.48 -7.13
CA ARG A 88 21.03 -13.90 -5.82
C ARG A 88 19.94 -12.99 -5.25
N LYS A 89 18.78 -12.85 -5.92
CA LYS A 89 17.69 -11.94 -5.50
C LYS A 89 17.24 -12.14 -4.06
N ASN A 90 17.35 -13.35 -3.52
CA ASN A 90 16.97 -13.66 -2.15
C ASN A 90 17.76 -12.85 -1.11
N TYR A 91 19.00 -12.42 -1.41
CA TYR A 91 19.76 -11.53 -0.51
C TYR A 91 19.03 -10.20 -0.26
N LEU A 92 18.30 -9.71 -1.24
CA LEU A 92 17.52 -8.47 -1.09
C LEU A 92 16.40 -8.62 -0.05
N VAL A 93 15.82 -9.82 0.11
CA VAL A 93 14.81 -10.05 1.16
C VAL A 93 15.44 -9.92 2.55
N PHE A 94 16.66 -10.42 2.75
CA PHE A 94 17.38 -10.27 4.02
C PHE A 94 17.73 -8.79 4.28
N VAL A 95 18.17 -8.06 3.26
CA VAL A 95 18.43 -6.61 3.37
C VAL A 95 17.14 -5.87 3.73
N GLY A 96 16.04 -6.13 3.03
CA GLY A 96 14.75 -5.53 3.34
C GLY A 96 14.26 -5.88 4.76
N ALA A 97 14.42 -7.15 5.17
CA ALA A 97 14.09 -7.60 6.53
C ALA A 97 14.91 -6.87 7.60
N ALA A 98 16.21 -6.67 7.36
CA ALA A 98 17.09 -5.95 8.28
C ALA A 98 16.67 -4.47 8.43
N LEU A 99 16.31 -3.80 7.33
CA LEU A 99 15.83 -2.42 7.34
C LEU A 99 14.50 -2.29 8.11
N ILE A 100 13.57 -3.22 7.89
CA ILE A 100 12.28 -3.26 8.61
C ILE A 100 12.54 -3.52 10.10
N ALA A 101 13.37 -4.51 10.44
CA ALA A 101 13.72 -4.82 11.81
C ALA A 101 14.36 -3.61 12.51
N LEU A 102 15.31 -2.94 11.86
CA LEU A 102 15.96 -1.74 12.39
C LEU A 102 14.95 -0.62 12.65
N SER A 103 14.03 -0.36 11.72
CA SER A 103 12.94 0.60 11.91
C SER A 103 12.10 0.27 13.16
N ILE A 104 11.70 -0.99 13.30
CA ILE A 104 10.89 -1.46 14.43
C ILE A 104 11.67 -1.31 15.76
N ILE A 105 12.95 -1.69 15.79
CA ILE A 105 13.82 -1.59 16.98
C ILE A 105 14.03 -0.13 17.38
N ILE A 106 14.24 0.78 16.43
CA ILE A 106 14.34 2.22 16.70
C ILE A 106 13.08 2.72 17.39
N MET A 107 11.90 2.39 16.88
CA MET A 107 10.64 2.82 17.48
C MET A 107 10.40 2.18 18.85
N TYR A 108 10.72 0.89 19.01
CA TYR A 108 10.68 0.24 20.32
C TYR A 108 11.57 0.96 21.34
N GLY A 109 12.82 1.25 20.98
CA GLY A 109 13.75 2.00 21.81
C GLY A 109 13.22 3.39 22.16
N LEU A 110 12.64 4.09 21.16
CA LEU A 110 12.08 5.43 21.35
C LEU A 110 10.88 5.44 22.30
N ILE A 111 10.08 4.37 22.34
CA ILE A 111 8.91 4.25 23.20
C ILE A 111 9.30 3.83 24.60
N ILE A 112 10.16 2.83 24.75
CA ILE A 112 10.48 2.21 26.05
C ILE A 112 11.72 2.80 26.70
N HIS A 113 12.75 3.13 25.92
CA HIS A 113 14.05 3.64 26.38
C HIS A 113 14.29 5.08 25.94
N THR A 114 13.27 5.93 26.07
CA THR A 114 13.27 7.31 25.56
C THR A 114 14.49 8.10 26.02
N GLU A 115 14.84 8.06 27.30
CA GLU A 115 15.97 8.82 27.87
C GLU A 115 17.30 8.46 27.20
N THR A 116 17.56 7.17 27.00
CA THR A 116 18.76 6.70 26.32
C THR A 116 18.78 7.11 24.85
N MET A 117 17.65 7.03 24.16
CA MET A 117 17.55 7.42 22.75
C MET A 117 17.75 8.92 22.56
N VAL A 118 17.16 9.73 23.46
CA VAL A 118 17.24 11.21 23.39
C VAL A 118 18.63 11.72 23.72
N SER A 119 19.44 10.99 24.48
CA SER A 119 20.84 11.34 24.75
C SER A 119 21.71 11.36 23.47
N VAL A 120 21.27 10.66 22.39
CA VAL A 120 21.99 10.59 21.11
C VAL A 120 21.39 11.53 20.06
N PHE A 121 20.08 11.45 19.82
CA PHE A 121 19.34 12.32 18.91
C PHE A 121 17.97 12.67 19.48
N LYS A 122 17.39 13.80 18.99
CA LYS A 122 16.01 14.19 19.34
C LYS A 122 15.01 13.11 18.92
N VAL A 123 13.89 13.03 19.63
CA VAL A 123 12.79 12.08 19.38
C VAL A 123 12.33 12.11 17.92
N GLU A 124 12.16 13.32 17.38
CA GLU A 124 11.72 13.53 16.00
C GLU A 124 12.72 12.97 14.98
N THR A 125 14.02 13.08 15.25
CA THR A 125 15.07 12.56 14.36
C THR A 125 15.00 11.03 14.29
N TRP A 126 14.88 10.36 15.43
CA TRP A 126 14.72 8.91 15.47
C TRP A 126 13.44 8.45 14.75
N PHE A 127 12.34 9.17 14.98
CA PHE A 127 11.07 8.89 14.30
C PHE A 127 11.20 9.00 12.78
N ILE A 128 11.83 10.08 12.26
CA ILE A 128 12.06 10.27 10.82
C ILE A 128 12.91 9.14 10.25
N ILE A 129 13.99 8.76 10.91
CA ILE A 129 14.86 7.64 10.47
C ILE A 129 14.03 6.36 10.35
N SER A 130 13.28 6.01 11.40
CA SER A 130 12.41 4.83 11.39
C SER A 130 11.37 4.88 10.27
N ALA A 131 10.67 6.00 10.12
CA ALA A 131 9.61 6.19 9.13
C ALA A 131 10.11 6.11 7.68
N LEU A 132 11.39 6.35 7.43
CA LEU A 132 11.99 6.23 6.10
C LEU A 132 12.60 4.84 5.84
N LEU A 133 13.11 4.16 6.87
CA LEU A 133 13.73 2.83 6.72
C LEU A 133 12.71 1.76 6.33
N ALA A 134 11.53 1.74 6.97
CA ALA A 134 10.53 0.71 6.74
C ALA A 134 10.04 0.64 5.28
N PRO A 135 9.62 1.75 4.62
CA PRO A 135 9.19 1.72 3.22
C PRO A 135 10.27 1.20 2.27
N VAL A 136 11.53 1.56 2.48
CA VAL A 136 12.65 1.03 1.68
C VAL A 136 12.73 -0.48 1.83
N GLY A 137 12.68 -0.98 3.07
CA GLY A 137 12.70 -2.41 3.35
C GLY A 137 11.55 -3.16 2.68
N TYR A 138 10.32 -2.63 2.79
CA TYR A 138 9.13 -3.24 2.16
C TYR A 138 9.21 -3.26 0.64
N VAL A 139 9.61 -2.16 0.00
CA VAL A 139 9.73 -2.11 -1.46
C VAL A 139 10.75 -3.11 -1.99
N VAL A 140 11.90 -3.22 -1.33
CA VAL A 140 12.93 -4.19 -1.71
C VAL A 140 12.42 -5.62 -1.61
N GLN A 141 11.67 -5.96 -0.56
CA GLN A 141 11.06 -7.29 -0.41
C GLN A 141 9.93 -7.54 -1.41
N ASP A 142 9.09 -6.54 -1.68
CA ASP A 142 7.94 -6.64 -2.57
C ASP A 142 8.37 -6.96 -4.03
N VAL A 143 9.44 -6.31 -4.50
CA VAL A 143 9.98 -6.59 -5.83
C VAL A 143 10.49 -8.03 -5.94
N VAL A 144 11.15 -8.56 -4.90
CA VAL A 144 11.58 -9.96 -4.89
C VAL A 144 10.40 -10.91 -4.78
N ALA A 145 9.37 -10.58 -3.99
CA ALA A 145 8.15 -11.38 -3.90
C ALA A 145 7.46 -11.49 -5.28
N ASP A 146 7.37 -10.38 -6.03
CA ASP A 146 6.84 -10.40 -7.40
C ASP A 146 7.62 -11.38 -8.29
N ALA A 147 8.96 -11.37 -8.25
CA ALA A 147 9.80 -12.33 -8.97
C ALA A 147 9.57 -13.78 -8.50
N MET A 148 9.45 -13.99 -7.19
CA MET A 148 9.16 -15.32 -6.63
C MET A 148 7.78 -15.84 -7.05
N THR A 149 6.78 -14.98 -7.32
CA THR A 149 5.47 -15.44 -7.84
C THR A 149 5.59 -16.07 -9.22
N VAL A 150 6.54 -15.64 -10.03
CA VAL A 150 6.82 -16.23 -11.35
C VAL A 150 7.46 -17.61 -11.17
N GLU A 151 8.46 -17.74 -10.30
CA GLU A 151 9.13 -19.02 -10.01
C GLU A 151 8.19 -20.04 -9.31
N ALA A 152 7.23 -19.56 -8.54
CA ALA A 152 6.29 -20.40 -7.82
C ALA A 152 5.35 -21.20 -8.74
N VAL A 153 5.15 -20.73 -9.98
CA VAL A 153 4.32 -21.40 -10.99
C VAL A 153 5.19 -22.37 -11.79
N PRO A 154 5.01 -23.71 -11.61
CA PRO A 154 5.82 -24.70 -12.33
C PRO A 154 5.42 -24.79 -13.79
N SER A 155 6.40 -24.94 -14.68
CA SER A 155 6.19 -25.22 -16.11
C SER A 155 5.87 -26.69 -16.41
N THR A 156 6.25 -27.60 -15.48
CA THR A 156 6.07 -29.04 -15.61
C THR A 156 5.37 -29.65 -14.37
N ASP A 157 4.80 -30.84 -14.55
CA ASP A 157 4.32 -31.64 -13.43
C ASP A 157 5.45 -32.35 -12.66
N ASP A 158 5.10 -33.21 -11.71
CA ASP A 158 6.05 -33.96 -10.89
C ASP A 158 6.80 -35.08 -11.65
N GLN A 159 6.36 -35.38 -12.89
CA GLN A 159 6.99 -36.34 -13.80
C GLN A 159 7.82 -35.63 -14.89
N GLY A 160 7.93 -34.32 -14.86
CA GLY A 160 8.65 -33.51 -15.86
C GLY A 160 7.84 -33.20 -17.13
N ILE A 161 6.55 -33.59 -17.19
CA ILE A 161 5.70 -33.36 -18.37
C ILE A 161 5.26 -31.89 -18.39
N LYS A 162 5.49 -31.20 -19.52
CA LYS A 162 5.16 -29.78 -19.67
C LYS A 162 3.65 -29.53 -19.60
N TYR A 163 3.24 -28.55 -18.80
CA TYR A 163 1.86 -28.07 -18.78
C TYR A 163 1.50 -27.30 -20.04
N SER A 164 0.22 -27.30 -20.42
CA SER A 164 -0.27 -26.43 -21.50
C SER A 164 -0.17 -24.95 -21.11
N ASP A 165 0.05 -24.09 -22.10
CA ASP A 165 0.16 -22.62 -21.90
C ASP A 165 -1.10 -22.05 -21.22
N GLN A 166 -2.28 -22.61 -21.54
CA GLN A 166 -3.53 -22.23 -20.87
C GLN A 166 -3.50 -22.57 -19.37
N LYS A 167 -2.99 -23.75 -18.98
CA LYS A 167 -2.87 -24.15 -17.58
C LYS A 167 -1.87 -23.29 -16.82
N ILE A 168 -0.73 -22.98 -17.44
CA ILE A 168 0.29 -22.07 -16.87
C ILE A 168 -0.32 -20.68 -16.65
N LYS A 169 -1.07 -20.15 -17.61
CA LYS A 169 -1.76 -18.87 -17.49
C LYS A 169 -2.76 -18.85 -16.33
N ILE A 170 -3.53 -19.90 -16.15
CA ILE A 170 -4.48 -20.04 -15.02
C ILE A 170 -3.70 -20.05 -13.70
N MET A 171 -2.61 -20.81 -13.60
CA MET A 171 -1.79 -20.88 -12.38
C MET A 171 -1.18 -19.51 -12.02
N HIS A 172 -0.69 -18.73 -13.00
CA HIS A 172 -0.22 -17.37 -12.74
C HIS A 172 -1.34 -16.46 -12.24
N THR A 173 -2.54 -16.54 -12.82
CA THR A 173 -3.71 -15.77 -12.36
C THR A 173 -4.09 -16.15 -10.94
N THR A 174 -4.11 -17.45 -10.61
CA THR A 174 -4.35 -17.96 -9.26
C THR A 174 -3.32 -17.42 -8.27
N MET A 175 -2.03 -17.47 -8.62
CA MET A 175 -0.95 -16.98 -7.77
C MET A 175 -1.10 -15.48 -7.46
N GLN A 176 -1.39 -14.65 -8.47
CA GLN A 176 -1.61 -13.21 -8.29
C GLN A 176 -2.84 -12.92 -7.42
N THR A 177 -3.91 -13.70 -7.60
CA THR A 177 -5.12 -13.58 -6.77
C THR A 177 -4.82 -13.93 -5.32
N LEU A 178 -4.14 -15.06 -5.07
CA LEU A 178 -3.73 -15.46 -3.72
C LEU A 178 -2.80 -14.43 -3.07
N GLY A 179 -1.91 -13.79 -3.83
CA GLY A 179 -1.06 -12.70 -3.35
C GLY A 179 -1.88 -11.52 -2.79
N ARG A 180 -2.95 -11.12 -3.47
CA ARG A 180 -3.86 -10.07 -2.95
C ARG A 180 -4.59 -10.50 -1.69
N PHE A 181 -5.08 -11.73 -1.65
CA PHE A 181 -5.70 -12.29 -0.44
C PHE A 181 -4.71 -12.36 0.73
N ALA A 182 -3.43 -12.68 0.47
CA ALA A 182 -2.39 -12.73 1.51
C ALA A 182 -2.13 -11.33 2.13
N ILE A 183 -2.01 -10.29 1.30
CA ILE A 183 -1.82 -8.90 1.79
C ILE A 183 -3.02 -8.45 2.62
N ILE A 184 -4.24 -8.60 2.09
CA ILE A 184 -5.45 -8.13 2.78
C ILE A 184 -5.75 -9.01 4.01
N GLY A 185 -5.49 -10.32 3.93
CA GLY A 185 -5.54 -11.23 5.07
C GLY A 185 -4.58 -10.82 6.19
N GLY A 186 -3.38 -10.31 5.82
CA GLY A 186 -2.46 -9.69 6.77
C GLY A 186 -3.07 -8.48 7.49
N PHE A 187 -3.77 -7.60 6.78
CA PHE A 187 -4.48 -6.47 7.40
C PHE A 187 -5.59 -6.93 8.37
N VAL A 188 -6.34 -7.98 8.03
CA VAL A 188 -7.35 -8.57 8.93
C VAL A 188 -6.68 -9.12 10.19
N LEU A 189 -5.56 -9.86 10.07
CA LEU A 189 -4.82 -10.38 11.21
C LEU A 189 -4.32 -9.24 12.12
N VAL A 190 -3.76 -8.19 11.55
CA VAL A 190 -3.32 -6.99 12.28
C VAL A 190 -4.46 -6.36 13.05
N ALA A 191 -5.58 -6.15 12.38
CA ALA A 191 -6.73 -5.51 13.01
C ALA A 191 -7.29 -6.36 14.16
N LEU A 192 -7.35 -7.70 14.00
CA LEU A 192 -7.72 -8.61 15.08
C LEU A 192 -6.75 -8.53 16.26
N VAL A 193 -5.43 -8.62 16.02
CA VAL A 193 -4.43 -8.50 17.08
C VAL A 193 -4.56 -7.17 17.80
N ASN A 194 -4.72 -6.05 17.08
CA ASN A 194 -4.87 -4.72 17.66
C ASN A 194 -6.14 -4.59 18.50
N VAL A 195 -7.29 -5.15 18.06
CA VAL A 195 -8.53 -5.16 18.85
C VAL A 195 -8.29 -5.82 20.22
N PHE A 196 -7.57 -6.95 20.26
CA PHE A 196 -7.26 -7.64 21.52
C PHE A 196 -6.21 -6.90 22.34
N MET A 197 -5.16 -6.39 21.72
CA MET A 197 -4.07 -5.69 22.42
C MET A 197 -4.52 -4.37 23.04
N PHE A 198 -5.47 -3.67 22.40
CA PHE A 198 -5.99 -2.40 22.89
C PHE A 198 -7.28 -2.53 23.71
N ALA A 199 -7.73 -3.76 24.00
CA ALA A 199 -8.91 -3.97 24.82
C ALA A 199 -8.74 -3.34 26.22
N GLY A 200 -9.59 -2.36 26.55
CA GLY A 200 -9.56 -1.66 27.83
C GLY A 200 -8.40 -0.65 28.03
N VAL A 201 -7.60 -0.36 27.01
CA VAL A 201 -6.44 0.56 27.10
C VAL A 201 -6.86 1.98 27.54
N SER A 202 -8.05 2.42 27.20
CA SER A 202 -8.55 3.75 27.61
C SER A 202 -8.62 3.95 29.12
N ALA A 203 -8.77 2.87 29.90
CA ALA A 203 -8.83 2.90 31.36
C ALA A 203 -7.47 2.80 32.04
N LEU A 204 -6.38 2.56 31.29
CA LEU A 204 -5.04 2.38 31.80
C LEU A 204 -4.30 3.70 32.04
N SER A 205 -3.33 3.68 32.94
CA SER A 205 -2.39 4.78 33.12
C SER A 205 -1.48 4.95 31.90
N GLU A 206 -0.86 6.13 31.76
CA GLU A 206 0.04 6.41 30.63
C GLU A 206 1.25 5.46 30.60
N SER A 207 1.78 5.07 31.75
CA SER A 207 2.89 4.10 31.82
C SER A 207 2.48 2.70 31.32
N GLU A 208 1.28 2.25 31.64
CA GLU A 208 0.74 0.97 31.14
C GLU A 208 0.47 1.00 29.64
N LYS A 209 -0.04 2.12 29.12
CA LYS A 209 -0.22 2.32 27.66
C LYS A 209 1.11 2.24 26.92
N ILE A 210 2.15 2.90 27.44
CA ILE A 210 3.50 2.87 26.86
C ILE A 210 4.04 1.44 26.82
N GLU A 211 3.82 0.65 27.87
CA GLU A 211 4.24 -0.76 27.89
C GLU A 211 3.52 -1.58 26.80
N ILE A 212 2.21 -1.38 26.61
CA ILE A 212 1.47 -2.04 25.52
C ILE A 212 2.01 -1.62 24.15
N TYR A 213 2.30 -0.33 23.95
CA TYR A 213 2.90 0.15 22.70
C TYR A 213 4.25 -0.51 22.42
N GLY A 214 5.11 -0.62 23.44
CA GLY A 214 6.39 -1.34 23.33
C GLY A 214 6.21 -2.80 22.96
N ARG A 215 5.26 -3.52 23.60
CA ARG A 215 4.95 -4.92 23.28
C ARG A 215 4.49 -5.08 21.83
N ILE A 216 3.68 -4.18 21.30
CA ILE A 216 3.23 -4.22 19.89
C ILE A 216 4.41 -4.09 18.94
N TYR A 217 5.36 -3.17 19.21
CA TYR A 217 6.58 -3.07 18.39
C TYR A 217 7.47 -4.31 18.52
N LEU A 218 7.56 -4.91 19.71
CA LEU A 218 8.28 -6.15 19.89
C LEU A 218 7.65 -7.31 19.09
N TYR A 219 6.32 -7.43 19.13
CA TYR A 219 5.61 -8.43 18.33
C TYR A 219 5.72 -8.15 16.83
N ALA A 220 5.84 -6.90 16.41
CA ALA A 220 6.03 -6.54 15.01
C ALA A 220 7.36 -7.08 14.43
N LEU A 221 8.34 -7.46 15.27
CA LEU A 221 9.55 -8.15 14.81
C LEU A 221 9.27 -9.52 14.17
N ILE A 222 8.05 -10.07 14.33
CA ILE A 222 7.61 -11.25 13.58
C ILE A 222 7.56 -10.98 12.06
N ILE A 223 7.35 -9.73 11.63
CA ILE A 223 7.21 -9.34 10.22
C ILE A 223 8.46 -9.75 9.40
N PRO A 224 9.68 -9.26 9.75
CA PRO A 224 10.89 -9.67 9.05
C PRO A 224 11.18 -11.17 9.19
N VAL A 225 10.79 -11.81 10.31
CA VAL A 225 10.96 -13.26 10.50
C VAL A 225 10.11 -14.04 9.52
N VAL A 226 8.83 -13.66 9.32
CA VAL A 226 7.92 -14.33 8.37
C VAL A 226 8.44 -14.19 6.94
N SER A 227 8.88 -13.00 6.53
CA SER A 227 9.39 -12.79 5.17
C SER A 227 10.68 -13.59 4.90
N VAL A 228 11.61 -13.63 5.84
CA VAL A 228 12.85 -14.42 5.75
C VAL A 228 12.54 -15.92 5.74
N SER A 229 11.60 -16.38 6.56
CA SER A 229 11.16 -17.79 6.56
C SER A 229 10.58 -18.21 5.21
N GLY A 230 9.90 -17.29 4.50
CA GLY A 230 9.45 -17.53 3.13
C GLY A 230 10.59 -17.85 2.17
N VAL A 231 11.73 -17.16 2.29
CA VAL A 231 12.92 -17.43 1.47
C VAL A 231 13.50 -18.82 1.78
N PHE A 232 13.65 -19.16 3.06
CA PHE A 232 14.14 -20.50 3.45
C PHE A 232 13.21 -21.61 2.96
N LEU A 233 11.91 -21.38 3.05
CA LEU A 233 10.92 -22.34 2.51
C LEU A 233 11.03 -22.48 0.99
N ALA A 234 11.25 -21.38 0.25
CA ALA A 234 11.46 -21.42 -1.19
C ALA A 234 12.68 -22.27 -1.55
N MET A 235 13.81 -22.08 -0.86
CA MET A 235 15.02 -22.86 -1.05
C MET A 235 14.80 -24.34 -0.76
N TYR A 236 14.11 -24.65 0.33
CA TYR A 236 13.77 -26.03 0.70
C TYR A 236 12.89 -26.71 -0.36
N LEU A 237 11.80 -26.04 -0.80
CA LEU A 237 10.87 -26.58 -1.80
C LEU A 237 11.55 -26.75 -3.16
N LYS A 238 12.44 -25.83 -3.56
CA LYS A 238 13.24 -25.93 -4.79
C LYS A 238 14.13 -27.18 -4.74
N LYS A 239 14.85 -27.39 -3.62
CA LYS A 239 15.69 -28.57 -3.41
C LYS A 239 14.87 -29.86 -3.45
N ARG A 240 13.75 -29.92 -2.73
CA ARG A 240 12.86 -31.09 -2.69
C ARG A 240 12.30 -31.43 -4.07
N ARG A 241 11.90 -30.42 -4.85
CA ARG A 241 11.42 -30.63 -6.23
C ARG A 241 12.50 -31.21 -7.13
N LEU A 242 13.72 -30.69 -7.03
CA LEU A 242 14.86 -31.21 -7.77
C LEU A 242 15.12 -32.70 -7.46
N GLU A 243 15.12 -33.06 -6.17
CA GLU A 243 15.26 -34.46 -5.73
C GLU A 243 14.13 -35.35 -6.25
N GLN A 244 12.89 -34.85 -6.34
CA GLN A 244 11.75 -35.59 -6.91
C GLN A 244 11.93 -35.84 -8.41
N LEU A 245 12.34 -34.80 -9.18
CA LEU A 245 12.60 -34.93 -10.62
C LEU A 245 13.72 -35.93 -10.92
N ILE A 246 14.80 -35.91 -10.13
CA ILE A 246 15.90 -36.90 -10.23
C ILE A 246 15.35 -38.32 -9.97
N LYS A 247 14.56 -38.49 -8.91
CA LYS A 247 13.95 -39.81 -8.59
C LYS A 247 12.96 -40.28 -9.64
N SER A 248 12.30 -39.40 -10.35
CA SER A 248 11.38 -39.70 -11.44
C SER A 248 12.08 -40.05 -12.76
N GLY A 249 13.42 -40.06 -12.79
CA GLY A 249 14.20 -40.45 -13.96
C GLY A 249 14.29 -39.36 -15.03
N VAL A 250 14.07 -38.11 -14.69
CA VAL A 250 14.28 -36.95 -15.61
C VAL A 250 15.77 -36.86 -15.94
N GLY A 251 16.12 -36.85 -17.24
CA GLY A 251 17.50 -36.81 -17.69
C GLY A 251 18.23 -35.52 -17.33
N ASP A 252 19.55 -35.60 -17.19
CA ASP A 252 20.39 -34.47 -16.74
C ASP A 252 20.26 -33.22 -17.62
N GLU A 253 20.02 -33.37 -18.91
CA GLU A 253 19.84 -32.26 -19.85
C GLU A 253 18.53 -31.51 -19.61
N GLU A 254 17.43 -32.21 -19.38
CA GLU A 254 16.13 -31.63 -19.03
C GLU A 254 16.15 -31.06 -17.60
N LEU A 255 16.86 -31.70 -16.68
CA LEU A 255 17.06 -31.22 -15.32
C LEU A 255 17.82 -29.87 -15.32
N ASN A 256 18.90 -29.78 -16.10
CA ASN A 256 19.62 -28.52 -16.30
C ASN A 256 18.71 -27.45 -16.93
N ARG A 257 17.93 -27.81 -17.93
CA ARG A 257 16.96 -26.89 -18.54
C ARG A 257 15.94 -26.35 -17.54
N LEU A 258 15.37 -27.22 -16.73
CA LEU A 258 14.36 -26.85 -15.71
C LEU A 258 14.96 -26.03 -14.55
N THR A 259 16.22 -26.25 -14.21
CA THR A 259 16.91 -25.47 -13.18
C THR A 259 17.36 -24.09 -13.69
N THR A 260 17.70 -23.98 -14.97
CA THR A 260 18.12 -22.73 -15.62
C THR A 260 16.99 -22.01 -16.35
N GLU A 261 15.77 -22.56 -16.39
CA GLU A 261 14.62 -22.01 -17.11
C GLU A 261 14.35 -20.53 -16.73
N PHE A 262 14.61 -20.17 -15.48
CA PHE A 262 14.49 -18.81 -14.97
C PHE A 262 15.82 -18.05 -14.90
N GLU A 263 16.94 -18.68 -15.20
CA GLU A 263 18.27 -18.05 -15.23
C GLU A 263 18.59 -17.47 -16.61
N VAL A 264 17.57 -16.91 -17.27
CA VAL A 264 17.78 -16.15 -18.50
C VAL A 264 18.69 -14.97 -18.15
N THR A 265 19.87 -14.93 -18.76
CA THR A 265 20.79 -13.79 -18.63
C THR A 265 20.12 -12.57 -19.24
N THR A 266 19.53 -11.75 -18.38
CA THR A 266 18.95 -10.47 -18.79
C THR A 266 20.07 -9.52 -19.12
N GLU A 267 20.10 -8.99 -20.34
CA GLU A 267 21.05 -7.97 -20.69
C GLU A 267 20.76 -6.67 -19.93
N PRO A 268 21.81 -5.97 -19.42
CA PRO A 268 21.63 -4.73 -18.70
C PRO A 268 20.97 -3.66 -19.57
N ASN A 269 19.79 -3.22 -19.19
CA ASN A 269 19.19 -2.06 -19.82
C ASN A 269 19.77 -0.78 -19.20
N TRP A 270 20.80 -0.23 -19.85
CA TRP A 270 21.53 0.94 -19.36
C TRP A 270 20.67 2.19 -19.20
N TRP A 271 19.57 2.33 -19.92
CA TRP A 271 18.62 3.42 -19.75
C TRP A 271 17.87 3.31 -18.43
N ILE A 272 17.47 2.09 -18.05
CA ILE A 272 16.80 1.83 -16.77
C ILE A 272 17.80 1.99 -15.63
N LEU A 273 18.96 1.35 -15.72
CA LEU A 273 20.00 1.40 -14.68
C LEU A 273 20.57 2.81 -14.50
N GLY A 274 20.94 3.46 -15.61
CA GLY A 274 21.49 4.82 -15.58
C GLY A 274 20.46 5.84 -15.10
N GLY A 275 19.25 5.79 -15.62
CA GLY A 275 18.15 6.65 -15.15
C GLY A 275 17.82 6.42 -13.68
N SER A 276 17.88 5.18 -13.21
CA SER A 276 17.64 4.84 -11.81
C SER A 276 18.75 5.35 -10.89
N LEU A 277 20.01 5.19 -11.30
CA LEU A 277 21.17 5.69 -10.55
C LEU A 277 21.10 7.22 -10.44
N VAL A 278 20.84 7.90 -11.56
CA VAL A 278 20.64 9.36 -11.59
C VAL A 278 19.49 9.75 -10.66
N PHE A 279 18.38 9.03 -10.70
CA PHE A 279 17.24 9.31 -9.82
C PHE A 279 17.61 9.16 -8.34
N VAL A 280 18.29 8.08 -7.95
CA VAL A 280 18.70 7.84 -6.55
C VAL A 280 19.66 8.93 -6.08
N ILE A 281 20.71 9.25 -6.87
CA ILE A 281 21.69 10.29 -6.54
C ILE A 281 20.99 11.66 -6.44
N PHE A 282 20.13 11.96 -7.39
CA PHE A 282 19.35 13.21 -7.41
C PHE A 282 18.46 13.32 -6.17
N THR A 283 17.68 12.27 -5.85
CA THR A 283 16.75 12.29 -4.72
C THR A 283 17.48 12.39 -3.39
N LEU A 284 18.53 11.59 -3.19
CA LEU A 284 19.34 11.64 -1.97
C LEU A 284 20.10 12.97 -1.86
N GLY A 285 20.70 13.45 -2.96
CA GLY A 285 21.41 14.73 -2.99
C GLY A 285 20.50 15.88 -2.60
N ILE A 286 19.33 16.01 -3.23
CA ILE A 286 18.35 17.06 -2.92
C ILE A 286 17.83 16.93 -1.48
N GLY A 287 17.55 15.71 -1.02
CA GLY A 287 17.03 15.46 0.33
C GLY A 287 18.04 15.79 1.43
N ILE A 288 19.31 15.41 1.25
CA ILE A 288 20.40 15.63 2.24
C ILE A 288 20.83 17.10 2.28
N LEU A 289 20.91 17.75 1.13
CA LEU A 289 21.36 19.14 1.02
C LEU A 289 20.34 20.16 1.54
N LYS A 290 19.16 19.73 1.98
CA LYS A 290 18.08 20.60 2.49
C LYS A 290 17.74 21.76 1.54
N VAL A 291 17.72 21.46 0.23
CA VAL A 291 17.40 22.46 -0.80
C VAL A 291 15.97 22.94 -0.60
N PRO A 292 15.69 24.24 -0.73
CA PRO A 292 14.31 24.74 -0.75
C PRO A 292 13.48 24.02 -1.82
N PHE A 293 12.23 23.68 -1.51
CA PHE A 293 11.35 22.92 -2.40
C PHE A 293 11.89 21.55 -2.83
N ALA A 294 12.66 20.88 -1.94
CA ALA A 294 13.26 19.58 -2.22
C ALA A 294 12.24 18.53 -2.70
N GLN A 295 11.06 18.51 -2.09
CA GLN A 295 9.99 17.56 -2.41
C GLN A 295 9.44 17.80 -3.82
N GLU A 296 9.19 19.06 -4.17
CA GLU A 296 8.69 19.48 -5.47
C GLU A 296 9.72 19.19 -6.58
N ILE A 297 10.98 19.48 -6.33
CA ILE A 297 12.08 19.20 -7.25
C ILE A 297 12.21 17.69 -7.49
N VAL A 298 12.19 16.88 -6.42
CA VAL A 298 12.24 15.42 -6.53
C VAL A 298 10.99 14.88 -7.23
N PHE A 299 9.81 15.40 -6.93
CA PHE A 299 8.58 15.02 -7.61
C PHE A 299 8.62 15.31 -9.11
N LEU A 300 9.04 16.51 -9.51
CA LEU A 300 9.18 16.89 -10.92
C LEU A 300 10.23 16.03 -11.64
N GLY A 301 11.40 15.84 -11.05
CA GLY A 301 12.45 15.00 -11.61
C GLY A 301 12.00 13.56 -11.79
N SER A 302 11.34 12.98 -10.77
CA SER A 302 10.76 11.63 -10.83
C SER A 302 9.71 11.52 -11.94
N THR A 303 8.83 12.52 -12.03
CA THR A 303 7.80 12.58 -13.08
C THR A 303 8.42 12.61 -14.47
N LEU A 304 9.42 13.46 -14.70
CA LEU A 304 10.09 13.57 -15.99
C LEU A 304 10.79 12.25 -16.39
N ILE A 305 11.47 11.59 -15.45
CA ILE A 305 12.12 10.29 -15.69
C ILE A 305 11.08 9.22 -16.05
N ILE A 306 10.00 9.10 -15.27
CA ILE A 306 8.96 8.10 -15.52
C ILE A 306 8.24 8.38 -16.84
N LEU A 307 7.91 9.62 -17.15
CA LEU A 307 7.30 10.00 -18.43
C LEU A 307 8.21 9.72 -19.62
N PHE A 308 9.53 9.96 -19.49
CA PHE A 308 10.50 9.60 -20.51
C PHE A 308 10.52 8.09 -20.79
N LEU A 309 10.54 7.28 -19.73
CA LEU A 309 10.53 5.82 -19.83
C LEU A 309 9.19 5.31 -20.39
N MET A 310 8.07 5.87 -19.95
CA MET A 310 6.75 5.60 -20.54
C MET A 310 6.71 5.92 -22.03
N LYS A 311 7.22 7.09 -22.43
CA LYS A 311 7.29 7.48 -23.84
C LYS A 311 8.04 6.46 -24.66
N LYS A 312 9.22 6.00 -24.20
CA LYS A 312 9.98 4.95 -24.91
C LYS A 312 9.20 3.64 -25.02
N LEU A 313 8.55 3.22 -23.95
CA LEU A 313 7.78 1.98 -23.94
C LEU A 313 6.57 2.02 -24.87
N ILE A 314 5.78 3.10 -24.82
CA ILE A 314 4.55 3.19 -25.60
C ILE A 314 4.80 3.46 -27.10
N THR A 315 6.01 3.87 -27.49
CA THR A 315 6.35 4.04 -28.94
C THR A 315 6.29 2.73 -29.73
N GLU A 316 6.42 1.59 -29.08
CA GLU A 316 6.28 0.27 -29.71
C GLU A 316 4.82 -0.13 -29.98
N LEU A 317 3.85 0.60 -29.43
CA LEU A 317 2.43 0.31 -29.58
C LEU A 317 1.81 1.04 -30.79
N PRO A 318 0.71 0.53 -31.38
CA PRO A 318 -0.06 1.23 -32.38
C PRO A 318 -0.55 2.61 -31.89
N GLU A 319 -0.58 3.60 -32.76
CA GLU A 319 -0.85 5.00 -32.40
C GLU A 319 -2.17 5.17 -31.62
N LYS A 320 -3.25 4.52 -32.04
CA LYS A 320 -4.54 4.56 -31.35
C LYS A 320 -4.44 4.03 -29.91
N SER A 321 -3.69 2.96 -29.70
CA SER A 321 -3.45 2.38 -28.36
C SER A 321 -2.63 3.32 -27.49
N ARG A 322 -1.64 4.03 -28.05
CA ARG A 322 -0.82 5.01 -27.33
C ARG A 322 -1.67 6.12 -26.71
N PHE A 323 -2.54 6.74 -27.52
CA PHE A 323 -3.39 7.82 -27.03
C PHE A 323 -4.36 7.35 -25.93
N MET A 324 -4.95 6.18 -26.11
CA MET A 324 -5.86 5.60 -25.12
C MET A 324 -5.12 5.28 -23.79
N ILE A 325 -3.91 4.73 -23.88
CA ILE A 325 -3.06 4.43 -22.71
C ILE A 325 -2.71 5.69 -21.94
N VAL A 326 -2.27 6.74 -22.63
CA VAL A 326 -1.93 8.02 -22.01
C VAL A 326 -3.16 8.63 -21.35
N GLY A 327 -4.31 8.63 -22.01
CA GLY A 327 -5.55 9.15 -21.45
C GLY A 327 -5.98 8.42 -20.17
N THR A 328 -5.94 7.09 -20.20
CA THR A 328 -6.26 6.27 -19.03
C THR A 328 -5.27 6.52 -17.88
N ALA A 329 -3.97 6.58 -18.17
CA ALA A 329 -2.95 6.87 -17.19
C ALA A 329 -3.15 8.24 -16.51
N ILE A 330 -3.48 9.29 -17.27
CA ILE A 330 -3.77 10.63 -16.73
C ILE A 330 -5.00 10.58 -15.80
N ILE A 331 -6.09 9.93 -16.21
CA ILE A 331 -7.31 9.81 -15.39
C ILE A 331 -6.99 9.16 -14.04
N ILE A 332 -6.26 8.06 -14.06
CA ILE A 332 -5.88 7.32 -12.85
C ILE A 332 -4.93 8.15 -11.98
N PHE A 333 -3.93 8.78 -12.60
CA PHE A 333 -2.99 9.65 -11.90
C PHE A 333 -3.72 10.77 -11.17
N VAL A 334 -4.58 11.50 -11.86
CA VAL A 334 -5.36 12.60 -11.27
C VAL A 334 -6.23 12.10 -10.12
N PHE A 335 -6.95 10.99 -10.29
CA PHE A 335 -7.77 10.42 -9.22
C PHE A 335 -6.96 10.06 -7.98
N ARG A 336 -5.81 9.41 -8.14
CA ARG A 336 -4.96 8.99 -7.01
C ARG A 336 -4.14 10.12 -6.39
N ALA A 337 -3.92 11.21 -7.13
CA ALA A 337 -3.18 12.38 -6.66
C ALA A 337 -4.01 13.34 -5.80
N MET A 338 -5.33 13.09 -5.64
CA MET A 338 -6.17 13.98 -4.82
C MET A 338 -5.69 14.00 -3.38
N PRO A 339 -5.50 15.20 -2.78
CA PRO A 339 -4.99 15.32 -1.42
C PRO A 339 -5.98 14.76 -0.40
N GLY A 340 -5.44 14.23 0.71
CA GLY A 340 -6.21 13.86 1.89
C GLY A 340 -6.22 14.96 2.95
N PRO A 341 -6.99 14.78 4.03
CA PRO A 341 -7.09 15.77 5.11
C PRO A 341 -5.81 15.88 5.96
N GLY A 342 -4.88 14.93 5.81
CA GLY A 342 -3.69 14.87 6.66
C GLY A 342 -3.99 14.32 8.07
N PRO A 343 -3.00 14.36 8.96
CA PRO A 343 -3.12 13.80 10.32
C PRO A 343 -4.07 14.59 11.24
N GLY A 344 -4.40 15.84 10.88
CA GLY A 344 -5.30 16.69 11.67
C GLY A 344 -6.69 16.07 11.90
N LEU A 345 -7.20 15.30 10.93
CA LEU A 345 -8.47 14.59 11.10
C LEU A 345 -8.38 13.54 12.22
N SER A 346 -7.37 12.68 12.22
CA SER A 346 -7.20 11.67 13.27
C SER A 346 -6.97 12.30 14.64
N TRP A 347 -6.29 13.43 14.71
CA TRP A 347 -6.11 14.16 15.97
C TRP A 347 -7.44 14.70 16.51
N PHE A 348 -8.28 15.26 15.65
CA PHE A 348 -9.63 15.68 15.99
C PHE A 348 -10.50 14.50 16.45
N GLU A 349 -10.43 13.38 15.76
CA GLU A 349 -11.17 12.16 16.11
C GLU A 349 -10.78 11.65 17.51
N ILE A 350 -9.48 11.74 17.87
CA ILE A 350 -9.00 11.35 19.20
C ILE A 350 -9.41 12.38 20.25
N ASP A 351 -9.15 13.67 20.03
CA ASP A 351 -9.29 14.70 21.06
C ASP A 351 -10.73 15.14 21.28
N VAL A 352 -11.52 15.23 20.20
CA VAL A 352 -12.88 15.78 20.24
C VAL A 352 -13.93 14.68 20.22
N LEU A 353 -13.76 13.65 19.36
CA LEU A 353 -14.73 12.56 19.25
C LEU A 353 -14.43 11.40 20.23
N ASN A 354 -13.31 11.48 20.96
CA ASN A 354 -12.87 10.48 21.95
C ASN A 354 -12.75 9.06 21.34
N PHE A 355 -12.20 8.97 20.13
CA PHE A 355 -11.87 7.68 19.52
C PHE A 355 -10.56 7.17 20.11
N ASP A 356 -10.64 6.03 20.77
CA ASP A 356 -9.50 5.36 21.38
C ASP A 356 -8.85 4.33 20.43
N GLN A 357 -7.74 3.75 20.87
CA GLN A 357 -6.97 2.77 20.11
C GLN A 357 -7.78 1.54 19.75
N GLN A 358 -8.64 1.07 20.67
CA GLN A 358 -9.50 -0.09 20.45
C GLN A 358 -10.54 0.22 19.37
N PHE A 359 -11.10 1.43 19.38
CA PHE A 359 -12.09 1.84 18.37
C PHE A 359 -11.47 1.96 16.98
N PHE A 360 -10.29 2.58 16.84
CA PHE A 360 -9.55 2.58 15.55
C PHE A 360 -9.22 1.18 15.06
N SER A 361 -8.88 0.26 15.99
CA SER A 361 -8.63 -1.15 15.65
C SER A 361 -9.91 -1.83 15.12
N THR A 362 -11.05 -1.53 15.73
CA THR A 362 -12.36 -2.04 15.31
C THR A 362 -12.75 -1.51 13.93
N LEU A 363 -12.58 -0.21 13.66
CA LEU A 363 -12.78 0.37 12.33
C LEU A 363 -11.87 -0.28 11.29
N SER A 364 -10.59 -0.49 11.62
CA SER A 364 -9.63 -1.16 10.74
C SER A 364 -10.02 -2.62 10.43
N LEU A 365 -10.57 -3.33 11.40
CA LEU A 365 -11.08 -4.69 11.21
C LEU A 365 -12.29 -4.70 10.25
N ILE A 366 -13.27 -3.84 10.49
CA ILE A 366 -14.43 -3.67 9.62
C ILE A 366 -13.97 -3.33 8.19
N ALA A 367 -13.06 -2.36 8.07
CA ALA A 367 -12.53 -1.92 6.79
C ALA A 367 -11.84 -3.07 6.04
N SER A 368 -10.97 -3.84 6.70
CA SER A 368 -10.21 -4.91 6.07
C SER A 368 -11.11 -6.05 5.60
N VAL A 369 -12.05 -6.49 6.44
CA VAL A 369 -13.01 -7.55 6.09
C VAL A 369 -13.91 -7.11 4.94
N LEU A 370 -14.49 -5.90 5.03
CA LEU A 370 -15.40 -5.40 4.00
C LEU A 370 -14.70 -5.05 2.68
N THR A 371 -13.41 -4.72 2.71
CA THR A 371 -12.61 -4.60 1.49
C THR A 371 -12.54 -5.93 0.73
N LEU A 372 -12.33 -7.06 1.43
CA LEU A 372 -12.39 -8.39 0.81
C LEU A 372 -13.77 -8.69 0.21
N VAL A 373 -14.81 -8.41 0.97
CA VAL A 373 -16.21 -8.56 0.51
C VAL A 373 -16.50 -7.66 -0.70
N GLY A 374 -15.97 -6.44 -0.69
CA GLY A 374 -16.12 -5.46 -1.76
C GLY A 374 -15.53 -5.93 -3.10
N ILE A 375 -14.34 -6.56 -3.08
CA ILE A 375 -13.73 -7.13 -4.30
C ILE A 375 -14.71 -8.09 -4.98
N VAL A 376 -15.41 -8.86 -4.18
CA VAL A 376 -16.38 -9.87 -4.64
C VAL A 376 -17.63 -9.21 -5.21
N ILE A 377 -18.26 -8.32 -4.43
CA ILE A 377 -19.52 -7.66 -4.78
C ILE A 377 -19.36 -6.78 -6.02
N PHE A 378 -18.26 -6.02 -6.11
CA PHE A 378 -18.03 -5.09 -7.22
C PHE A 378 -17.37 -5.71 -8.44
N ARG A 379 -17.02 -7.01 -8.42
CA ARG A 379 -16.42 -7.69 -9.58
C ARG A 379 -17.21 -7.50 -10.88
N PRO A 380 -18.55 -7.67 -10.94
CA PRO A 380 -19.32 -7.43 -12.15
C PRO A 380 -19.29 -5.97 -12.61
N PHE A 381 -19.29 -5.02 -11.67
CA PHE A 381 -19.18 -3.60 -11.96
C PHE A 381 -17.83 -3.26 -12.59
N MET A 382 -16.74 -3.76 -11.99
CA MET A 382 -15.37 -3.58 -12.47
C MET A 382 -15.14 -4.19 -13.87
N ALA A 383 -15.75 -5.35 -14.14
CA ALA A 383 -15.56 -6.04 -15.42
C ALA A 383 -16.36 -5.41 -16.58
N LYS A 384 -17.50 -4.78 -16.28
CA LYS A 384 -18.43 -4.28 -17.32
C LYS A 384 -18.27 -2.78 -17.64
N ASN A 385 -17.55 -2.03 -16.81
CA ASN A 385 -17.46 -0.58 -16.97
C ASN A 385 -16.03 -0.14 -17.29
N SER A 386 -15.93 0.92 -18.09
CA SER A 386 -14.66 1.56 -18.40
C SER A 386 -14.02 2.18 -17.16
N ILE A 387 -12.71 2.31 -17.16
CA ILE A 387 -11.95 2.96 -16.06
C ILE A 387 -12.45 4.39 -15.85
N ALA A 388 -12.71 5.14 -16.91
CA ALA A 388 -13.25 6.49 -16.83
C ALA A 388 -14.58 6.53 -16.06
N LYS A 389 -15.52 5.63 -16.37
CA LYS A 389 -16.80 5.53 -15.66
C LYS A 389 -16.62 5.11 -14.20
N ILE A 390 -15.73 4.16 -13.93
CA ILE A 390 -15.41 3.72 -12.56
C ILE A 390 -14.90 4.90 -11.73
N ILE A 391 -13.96 5.68 -12.28
CA ILE A 391 -13.39 6.85 -11.59
C ILE A 391 -14.46 7.91 -11.30
N VAL A 392 -15.34 8.22 -12.26
CA VAL A 392 -16.45 9.17 -12.03
C VAL A 392 -17.36 8.68 -10.88
N VAL A 393 -17.77 7.41 -10.93
CA VAL A 393 -18.62 6.83 -9.87
C VAL A 393 -17.90 6.88 -8.52
N LEU A 394 -16.62 6.49 -8.45
CA LEU A 394 -15.85 6.51 -7.20
C LEU A 394 -15.64 7.94 -6.67
N SER A 395 -15.44 8.93 -7.54
CA SER A 395 -15.32 10.34 -7.14
C SER A 395 -16.61 10.85 -6.52
N ILE A 396 -17.77 10.55 -7.12
CA ILE A 396 -19.07 10.95 -6.59
C ILE A 396 -19.37 10.22 -5.26
N VAL A 397 -19.31 8.89 -5.26
CA VAL A 397 -19.66 8.08 -4.09
C VAL A 397 -18.67 8.32 -2.96
N GLY A 398 -17.35 8.38 -3.24
CA GLY A 398 -16.33 8.67 -2.24
C GLY A 398 -16.51 10.05 -1.60
N SER A 399 -16.85 11.09 -2.38
CA SER A 399 -17.11 12.42 -1.83
C SER A 399 -18.38 12.43 -0.96
N ILE A 400 -19.45 11.70 -1.34
CA ILE A 400 -20.66 11.56 -0.51
C ILE A 400 -20.35 10.83 0.79
N LEU A 401 -19.56 9.74 0.72
CA LEU A 401 -19.17 8.97 1.90
C LEU A 401 -18.17 9.71 2.80
N PHE A 402 -17.51 10.76 2.32
CA PHE A 402 -16.68 11.62 3.15
C PHE A 402 -17.47 12.71 3.90
N LEU A 403 -18.71 13.03 3.48
CA LEU A 403 -19.57 14.03 4.14
C LEU A 403 -19.86 13.75 5.62
N PRO A 404 -20.04 12.50 6.10
CA PRO A 404 -20.16 12.24 7.52
C PRO A 404 -18.98 12.74 8.35
N SER A 405 -17.74 12.64 7.87
CA SER A 405 -16.56 13.18 8.55
C SER A 405 -16.62 14.72 8.62
N VAL A 406 -17.03 15.38 7.52
CA VAL A 406 -17.29 16.83 7.53
C VAL A 406 -18.41 17.17 8.53
N GLY A 407 -19.50 16.42 8.51
CA GLY A 407 -20.64 16.61 9.41
C GLY A 407 -20.26 16.45 10.88
N MET A 408 -19.44 15.45 11.21
CA MET A 408 -18.96 15.23 12.60
C MET A 408 -18.14 16.41 13.10
N TYR A 409 -17.33 17.04 12.25
CA TYR A 409 -16.60 18.24 12.61
C TYR A 409 -17.53 19.40 12.97
N TYR A 410 -18.63 19.59 12.22
CA TYR A 410 -19.65 20.63 12.51
C TYR A 410 -20.70 20.22 13.54
N GLY A 411 -20.49 19.12 14.28
CA GLY A 411 -21.36 18.70 15.39
C GLY A 411 -22.60 17.92 14.97
N PHE A 412 -22.67 17.42 13.73
CA PHE A 412 -23.80 16.60 13.25
C PHE A 412 -24.08 15.39 14.16
N HIS A 413 -23.04 14.77 14.71
CA HIS A 413 -23.15 13.66 15.65
C HIS A 413 -23.85 14.04 16.96
N ASN A 414 -23.76 15.30 17.41
CA ASN A 414 -24.45 15.77 18.60
C ASN A 414 -25.96 15.89 18.34
N TRP A 415 -26.32 16.38 17.14
CA TRP A 415 -27.71 16.48 16.73
C TRP A 415 -28.37 15.09 16.56
N THR A 416 -27.71 14.16 15.88
CA THR A 416 -28.22 12.79 15.72
C THR A 416 -28.30 12.04 17.04
N SER A 417 -27.31 12.20 17.92
CA SER A 417 -27.29 11.62 19.26
C SER A 417 -28.49 12.12 20.11
N SER A 418 -28.77 13.43 20.08
CA SER A 418 -29.91 14.00 20.81
C SER A 418 -31.25 13.49 20.30
N LEU A 419 -31.42 13.30 18.99
CA LEU A 419 -32.66 12.77 18.40
C LEU A 419 -32.88 11.28 18.66
N THR A 420 -31.79 10.52 18.87
CA THR A 420 -31.85 9.06 18.98
C THR A 420 -31.55 8.54 20.40
N ASN A 421 -31.62 9.41 21.40
CA ASN A 421 -31.29 9.09 22.80
C ASN A 421 -29.86 8.45 22.94
N GLY A 422 -28.89 8.97 22.21
CA GLY A 422 -27.50 8.53 22.27
C GLY A 422 -27.16 7.37 21.34
N LEU A 423 -28.10 6.80 20.57
CA LEU A 423 -27.84 5.64 19.71
C LEU A 423 -26.96 5.99 18.51
N VAL A 424 -27.26 7.13 17.84
CA VAL A 424 -26.50 7.57 16.65
C VAL A 424 -25.51 8.67 17.05
N ASP A 425 -24.49 8.26 17.76
CA ASP A 425 -23.35 9.09 18.17
C ASP A 425 -22.22 9.11 17.12
N ALA A 426 -21.08 9.74 17.42
CA ALA A 426 -19.93 9.80 16.54
C ALA A 426 -19.36 8.42 16.21
N ARG A 427 -19.34 7.49 17.18
CA ARG A 427 -18.82 6.12 16.96
C ARG A 427 -19.72 5.32 16.03
N PHE A 428 -21.04 5.43 16.19
CA PHE A 428 -22.00 4.78 15.28
C PHE A 428 -21.85 5.31 13.85
N ILE A 429 -21.74 6.64 13.67
CA ILE A 429 -21.54 7.26 12.36
C ILE A 429 -20.24 6.76 11.72
N ALA A 430 -19.15 6.72 12.46
CA ALA A 430 -17.85 6.24 11.97
C ALA A 430 -17.91 4.77 11.54
N ILE A 431 -18.57 3.89 12.30
CA ILE A 431 -18.76 2.46 11.95
C ILE A 431 -19.53 2.33 10.63
N VAL A 432 -20.67 3.01 10.53
CA VAL A 432 -21.51 2.96 9.31
C VAL A 432 -20.74 3.51 8.11
N ASN A 433 -20.06 4.64 8.27
CA ASN A 433 -19.25 5.23 7.22
C ASN A 433 -18.14 4.28 6.74
N THR A 434 -17.38 3.71 7.68
CA THR A 434 -16.35 2.72 7.38
C THR A 434 -16.94 1.51 6.67
N ALA A 435 -18.10 1.03 7.08
CA ALA A 435 -18.75 -0.12 6.46
C ALA A 435 -19.20 0.16 5.01
N LEU A 436 -19.61 1.38 4.69
CA LEU A 436 -20.03 1.78 3.34
C LEU A 436 -18.85 2.08 2.42
N GLU A 437 -17.79 2.67 2.93
CA GLU A 437 -16.62 3.11 2.15
C GLU A 437 -15.67 1.94 1.82
N SER A 438 -15.41 1.06 2.80
CA SER A 438 -14.38 0.04 2.70
C SER A 438 -14.52 -0.92 1.52
N PRO A 439 -15.74 -1.36 1.11
CA PRO A 439 -15.90 -2.20 -0.06
C PRO A 439 -15.40 -1.58 -1.37
N LEU A 440 -15.29 -0.24 -1.43
CA LEU A 440 -14.84 0.49 -2.61
C LEU A 440 -13.32 0.57 -2.73
N GLY A 441 -12.57 0.26 -1.68
CA GLY A 441 -11.12 0.48 -1.57
C GLY A 441 -10.27 -0.15 -2.68
N GLN A 442 -10.71 -1.25 -3.31
CA GLN A 442 -10.01 -1.92 -4.40
C GLN A 442 -10.64 -1.73 -5.79
N VAL A 443 -11.78 -1.04 -5.86
CA VAL A 443 -12.57 -0.92 -7.11
C VAL A 443 -11.84 -0.14 -8.20
N SER A 444 -10.97 0.80 -7.87
CA SER A 444 -10.15 1.51 -8.86
C SER A 444 -8.90 0.72 -9.28
N MET A 445 -8.33 -0.07 -8.37
CA MET A 445 -7.02 -0.71 -8.56
C MET A 445 -7.11 -1.96 -9.44
N ILE A 446 -8.12 -2.81 -9.21
CA ILE A 446 -8.26 -4.09 -9.93
C ILE A 446 -8.50 -3.88 -11.43
N PRO A 447 -9.41 -2.99 -11.88
CA PRO A 447 -9.59 -2.72 -13.31
C PRO A 447 -8.35 -2.15 -13.97
N LEU A 448 -7.59 -1.30 -13.27
CA LEU A 448 -6.33 -0.77 -13.75
C LEU A 448 -5.33 -1.89 -14.06
N LEU A 449 -5.11 -2.79 -13.09
CA LEU A 449 -4.18 -3.91 -13.26
C LEU A 449 -4.63 -4.85 -14.39
N ALA A 450 -5.92 -5.14 -14.49
CA ALA A 450 -6.48 -5.94 -15.56
C ALA A 450 -6.31 -5.27 -16.94
N TRP A 451 -6.50 -3.95 -17.01
CA TRP A 451 -6.33 -3.18 -18.22
C TRP A 451 -4.85 -3.13 -18.67
N ILE A 452 -3.90 -2.95 -17.73
CA ILE A 452 -2.47 -3.03 -18.01
C ILE A 452 -2.12 -4.41 -18.57
N ALA A 453 -2.61 -5.49 -17.94
CA ALA A 453 -2.36 -6.86 -18.39
C ALA A 453 -2.87 -7.14 -19.81
N LYS A 454 -4.04 -6.60 -20.15
CA LYS A 454 -4.66 -6.76 -21.48
C LYS A 454 -3.90 -6.03 -22.58
N ASN A 455 -3.37 -4.84 -22.28
CA ASN A 455 -2.77 -3.96 -23.30
C ASN A 455 -1.24 -4.08 -23.36
N ALA A 456 -0.60 -4.76 -22.42
CA ALA A 456 0.84 -4.96 -22.40
C ALA A 456 1.29 -5.89 -23.55
N PRO A 457 2.29 -5.50 -24.35
CA PRO A 457 2.92 -6.38 -25.34
C PRO A 457 3.45 -7.66 -24.68
N ALA A 458 3.35 -8.81 -25.36
CA ALA A 458 3.69 -10.11 -24.77
C ALA A 458 5.15 -10.17 -24.27
N HIS A 459 6.07 -9.51 -24.97
CA HIS A 459 7.52 -9.47 -24.64
C HIS A 459 7.90 -8.37 -23.65
N LEU A 460 6.98 -7.45 -23.28
CA LEU A 460 7.25 -6.31 -22.38
C LEU A 460 6.29 -6.26 -21.19
N LYS A 461 5.55 -7.32 -20.87
CA LYS A 461 4.52 -7.31 -19.83
C LYS A 461 5.06 -6.86 -18.48
N ALA A 462 6.17 -7.43 -18.03
CA ALA A 462 6.76 -7.10 -16.73
C ALA A 462 7.21 -5.63 -16.67
N THR A 463 7.92 -5.17 -17.69
CA THR A 463 8.37 -3.77 -17.81
C THR A 463 7.17 -2.81 -17.86
N PHE A 464 6.12 -3.16 -18.60
CA PHE A 464 4.90 -2.36 -18.72
C PHE A 464 4.20 -2.24 -17.35
N PHE A 465 4.03 -3.35 -16.63
CA PHE A 465 3.48 -3.34 -15.28
C PHE A 465 4.32 -2.50 -14.31
N ALA A 466 5.64 -2.66 -14.34
CA ALA A 466 6.55 -1.95 -13.44
C ALA A 466 6.51 -0.43 -13.66
N ILE A 467 6.49 0.03 -14.92
CA ILE A 467 6.42 1.47 -15.25
C ILE A 467 5.07 2.05 -14.81
N PHE A 468 3.96 1.36 -15.09
CA PHE A 468 2.64 1.84 -14.67
C PHE A 468 2.47 1.80 -13.16
N ALA A 469 3.01 0.79 -12.47
CA ALA A 469 3.05 0.75 -11.01
C ALA A 469 3.83 1.94 -10.43
N SER A 470 5.02 2.24 -10.97
CA SER A 470 5.81 3.40 -10.56
C SER A 470 5.07 4.72 -10.81
N PHE A 471 4.40 4.87 -11.95
CA PHE A 471 3.60 6.04 -12.28
C PHE A 471 2.41 6.23 -11.32
N THR A 472 1.69 5.15 -11.01
CA THR A 472 0.56 5.21 -10.08
C THR A 472 0.99 5.43 -8.63
N ASN A 473 2.18 4.96 -8.25
CA ASN A 473 2.76 5.23 -6.94
C ASN A 473 3.25 6.68 -6.83
N LEU A 474 3.75 7.26 -7.92
CA LEU A 474 4.10 8.68 -7.97
C LEU A 474 2.87 9.58 -7.74
N ALA A 475 1.67 9.15 -8.16
CA ALA A 475 0.43 9.86 -7.85
C ALA A 475 0.15 9.92 -6.33
N LEU A 476 0.55 8.89 -5.56
CA LEU A 476 0.45 8.94 -4.09
C LEU A 476 1.44 9.94 -3.48
N SER A 477 2.62 10.12 -4.09
CA SER A 477 3.54 11.18 -3.69
C SER A 477 2.96 12.57 -3.98
N ALA A 478 2.24 12.74 -5.10
CA ALA A 478 1.48 13.97 -5.38
C ALA A 478 0.35 14.20 -4.36
N ASN A 479 -0.36 13.15 -3.96
CA ASN A 479 -1.37 13.20 -2.88
C ASN A 479 -0.75 13.72 -1.58
N ALA A 480 0.37 13.13 -1.13
CA ALA A 480 1.06 13.54 0.09
C ALA A 480 1.54 14.99 0.02
N LEU A 481 2.05 15.42 -1.14
CA LEU A 481 2.48 16.80 -1.37
C LEU A 481 1.30 17.79 -1.35
N GLY A 482 0.17 17.42 -1.98
CA GLY A 482 -1.05 18.22 -1.93
C GLY A 482 -1.61 18.30 -0.49
N SER A 483 -1.60 17.22 0.26
CA SER A 483 -1.99 17.20 1.68
C SER A 483 -1.07 18.09 2.54
N LYS A 484 0.24 18.08 2.28
CA LYS A 484 1.20 18.99 2.92
C LYS A 484 0.80 20.45 2.71
N TYR A 485 0.56 20.86 1.46
CA TYR A 485 0.19 22.24 1.14
C TYR A 485 -1.15 22.65 1.77
N LEU A 486 -2.15 21.77 1.79
CA LEU A 486 -3.41 22.06 2.49
C LEU A 486 -3.18 22.31 3.98
N ASN A 487 -2.29 21.54 4.61
CA ASN A 487 -1.97 21.69 6.05
C ASN A 487 -0.92 22.80 6.32
N GLU A 488 -0.26 23.36 5.32
CA GLU A 488 0.54 24.59 5.42
C GLU A 488 -0.33 25.84 5.33
N ILE A 489 -1.35 25.81 4.48
CA ILE A 489 -2.29 26.94 4.28
C ILE A 489 -3.28 27.01 5.45
N PHE A 490 -3.86 25.86 5.81
CA PHE A 490 -4.83 25.72 6.89
C PHE A 490 -4.19 24.96 8.04
N VAL A 491 -3.77 25.70 9.06
CA VAL A 491 -2.95 25.14 10.14
C VAL A 491 -3.81 24.47 11.21
N VAL A 492 -3.59 23.18 11.40
CA VAL A 492 -4.21 22.40 12.47
C VAL A 492 -3.13 21.96 13.45
N THR A 493 -3.34 22.25 14.73
CA THR A 493 -2.43 21.85 15.80
C THR A 493 -3.15 20.91 16.79
N ARG A 494 -2.37 20.05 17.44
CA ARG A 494 -2.83 19.17 18.51
C ARG A 494 -2.21 19.54 19.83
N ALA A 495 -2.81 19.07 20.92
CA ALA A 495 -2.17 19.11 22.21
C ALA A 495 -0.96 18.16 22.24
N VAL A 496 0.21 18.70 22.55
CA VAL A 496 1.45 17.94 22.76
C VAL A 496 1.88 18.10 24.21
N LYS A 497 2.14 16.98 24.87
CA LYS A 497 2.64 16.94 26.26
C LYS A 497 4.08 16.47 26.27
N ASP A 498 4.89 17.10 27.11
CA ASP A 498 6.21 16.56 27.44
C ASP A 498 6.05 15.23 28.17
N LYS A 499 6.72 14.19 27.69
CA LYS A 499 6.58 12.82 28.18
C LYS A 499 7.09 12.64 29.62
N VAL A 500 8.05 13.48 30.03
CA VAL A 500 8.68 13.39 31.37
C VAL A 500 7.97 14.28 32.37
N THR A 501 7.65 15.51 31.95
CA THR A 501 7.09 16.54 32.86
C THR A 501 5.57 16.66 32.79
N ASN A 502 4.91 16.01 31.80
CA ASN A 502 3.47 16.15 31.48
C ASN A 502 3.02 17.60 31.22
N VAL A 503 3.97 18.52 31.00
CA VAL A 503 3.66 19.91 30.67
C VAL A 503 3.15 19.97 29.23
N ILE A 504 2.07 20.75 29.00
CA ILE A 504 1.53 20.98 27.65
C ILE A 504 2.52 21.90 26.91
N LEU A 505 3.14 21.34 25.87
CA LEU A 505 4.08 22.08 24.98
C LEU A 505 3.36 22.83 23.87
N SER A 506 2.22 22.32 23.42
CA SER A 506 1.37 22.93 22.39
C SER A 506 -0.10 22.67 22.71
N THR A 507 -0.96 23.65 22.47
CA THR A 507 -2.42 23.51 22.61
C THR A 507 -3.04 23.01 21.30
N ALA A 508 -4.16 22.29 21.41
CA ALA A 508 -4.93 21.88 20.23
C ALA A 508 -5.69 23.06 19.63
N ASP A 509 -5.63 23.19 18.31
CA ASP A 509 -6.47 24.10 17.55
C ASP A 509 -6.92 23.40 16.26
N TYR A 510 -8.21 23.14 16.17
CA TYR A 510 -8.87 22.48 15.03
C TYR A 510 -9.74 23.46 14.23
N SER A 511 -9.66 24.76 14.44
CA SER A 511 -10.54 25.77 13.84
C SER A 511 -10.53 25.72 12.32
N GLU A 512 -9.40 25.43 11.69
CA GLU A 512 -9.26 25.37 10.23
C GLU A 512 -9.47 23.98 9.63
N LEU A 513 -9.66 22.93 10.45
CA LEU A 513 -9.88 21.57 9.96
C LEU A 513 -11.12 21.47 9.05
N GLY A 514 -12.19 22.20 9.37
CA GLY A 514 -13.41 22.20 8.56
C GLY A 514 -13.19 22.63 7.11
N ILE A 515 -12.33 23.64 6.89
CA ILE A 515 -11.97 24.12 5.55
C ILE A 515 -11.15 23.05 4.82
N ILE A 516 -10.21 22.37 5.49
CA ILE A 516 -9.45 21.26 4.91
C ILE A 516 -10.41 20.15 4.44
N LEU A 517 -11.35 19.72 5.29
CA LEU A 517 -12.29 18.65 4.96
C LEU A 517 -13.18 19.00 3.76
N ILE A 518 -13.71 20.23 3.71
CA ILE A 518 -14.50 20.72 2.58
C ILE A 518 -13.65 20.79 1.31
N SER A 519 -12.42 21.31 1.40
CA SER A 519 -11.50 21.42 0.26
C SER A 519 -11.16 20.04 -0.31
N VAL A 520 -10.85 19.05 0.54
CA VAL A 520 -10.59 17.66 0.14
C VAL A 520 -11.81 17.06 -0.56
N THR A 521 -13.01 17.26 0.00
CA THR A 521 -14.28 16.77 -0.59
C THR A 521 -14.48 17.34 -2.00
N LEU A 522 -14.33 18.65 -2.16
CA LEU A 522 -14.52 19.33 -3.45
C LEU A 522 -13.44 18.93 -4.47
N LEU A 523 -12.17 18.84 -4.07
CA LEU A 523 -11.09 18.42 -4.94
C LEU A 523 -11.29 16.97 -5.41
N THR A 524 -11.63 16.05 -4.51
CA THR A 524 -11.87 14.64 -4.82
C THR A 524 -13.10 14.46 -5.74
N LEU A 525 -14.11 15.31 -5.61
CA LEU A 525 -15.29 15.30 -6.48
C LEU A 525 -14.98 15.89 -7.86
N LEU A 526 -14.50 17.14 -7.89
CA LEU A 526 -14.50 17.93 -9.11
C LEU A 526 -13.31 17.63 -10.02
N VAL A 527 -12.11 17.48 -9.48
CA VAL A 527 -10.88 17.39 -10.28
C VAL A 527 -10.81 16.11 -11.11
N PRO A 528 -11.10 14.90 -10.57
CA PRO A 528 -11.12 13.68 -11.38
C PRO A 528 -12.25 13.68 -12.43
N ILE A 529 -13.43 14.21 -12.11
CA ILE A 529 -14.54 14.32 -13.06
C ILE A 529 -14.16 15.26 -14.21
N LEU A 530 -13.57 16.41 -13.90
CA LEU A 530 -13.08 17.35 -14.91
C LEU A 530 -11.98 16.72 -15.77
N ALA A 531 -11.06 15.98 -15.17
CA ALA A 531 -10.00 15.27 -15.91
C ALA A 531 -10.61 14.24 -16.89
N VAL A 532 -11.57 13.44 -16.42
CA VAL A 532 -12.29 12.49 -17.29
C VAL A 532 -12.99 13.24 -18.43
N TRP A 533 -13.71 14.32 -18.14
CA TRP A 533 -14.42 15.10 -19.16
C TRP A 533 -13.47 15.71 -20.22
N LEU A 534 -12.33 16.27 -19.78
CA LEU A 534 -11.31 16.83 -20.70
C LEU A 534 -10.67 15.73 -21.57
N ILE A 535 -10.30 14.60 -20.97
CA ILE A 535 -9.70 13.48 -21.70
C ILE A 535 -10.68 12.91 -22.73
N GLN A 536 -11.96 12.74 -22.38
CA GLN A 536 -12.97 12.22 -23.31
C GLN A 536 -13.25 13.15 -24.49
N LYS A 537 -13.01 14.47 -24.35
CA LYS A 537 -13.09 15.46 -25.44
C LYS A 537 -11.81 15.61 -26.27
N SER A 538 -10.71 14.99 -25.84
CA SER A 538 -9.40 15.09 -26.48
C SER A 538 -9.11 13.92 -27.42
N LYS A 539 -7.97 13.98 -28.12
CA LYS A 539 -7.43 12.82 -28.87
C LYS A 539 -7.04 11.63 -27.97
N PHE A 540 -6.95 11.83 -26.66
CA PHE A 540 -6.63 10.82 -25.65
C PHE A 540 -7.87 10.10 -25.11
N ARG A 541 -9.03 10.25 -25.76
CA ARG A 541 -10.28 9.61 -25.31
C ARG A 541 -10.09 8.11 -25.10
N THR A 542 -10.60 7.62 -23.98
CA THR A 542 -10.63 6.21 -23.63
C THR A 542 -11.93 5.62 -24.15
N ASN A 543 -11.88 4.98 -25.32
CA ASN A 543 -13.01 4.23 -25.87
C ASN A 543 -12.91 2.80 -25.33
N GLU A 544 -13.63 2.50 -24.29
CA GLU A 544 -13.95 1.14 -23.84
C GLU A 544 -15.45 1.03 -23.60
#